data_03187d9eac223bde568ce4e087fa1f95
#
_entry.id   03187d9eac223bde568ce4e087fa1f95
#
_cell.length_a   1.000
_cell.length_b   1.000
_cell.length_c   1.000
_cell.angle_alpha   90.00
_cell.angle_beta   90.00
_cell.angle_gamma   90.00
#
_symmetry.space_group_name_H-M   'P 1'
#
loop_
_entity.id
_entity.type
_entity.pdbx_description
1 polymer ?
#
loop_
_entity_poly.entity_id
_entity_poly.type
_entity_poly.pdbx_seq_one_letter_code
_entity_poly.pdbx_strand_id
1 'polypeptide(L)'
;MLPADFMQQLNATIGQLPLNQTEIPSVIHPVTPAAEKKYRINNDVNGVQGAIRIAREFPNRHHPDFQPVQVLNSLFGGFFGSRLMSNIREDKGYTYGIHSYILNHIATSAWMVSTEAGKDVCEATIKEVYNEMEDLRNEPVDAEELQLVKNYLIGTVLGDLDGPFHIIGRWKNLILNGLDENYFYSSVDTIKHISSKQIQELANKYLQPEDFYELVVV
;
A
#
# COMPACT_ATOMS: atom_id res chain seq x y z
N MET A 1 7.10 -5.41 34.07
CA MET A 1 5.85 -5.09 34.82
C MET A 1 5.90 -3.59 35.10
N LEU A 2 4.83 -2.84 34.84
CA LEU A 2 4.77 -1.41 35.16
C LEU A 2 4.72 -1.21 36.67
N PRO A 3 5.33 -0.12 37.23
CA PRO A 3 5.19 0.22 38.63
C PRO A 3 3.73 0.37 39.04
N ALA A 4 3.38 0.00 40.28
CA ALA A 4 1.99 0.05 40.76
C ALA A 4 1.39 1.46 40.74
N ASP A 5 2.22 2.50 40.86
CA ASP A 5 1.87 3.91 40.85
C ASP A 5 1.98 4.57 39.47
N PHE A 6 2.30 3.80 38.42
CA PHE A 6 2.53 4.33 37.05
C PHE A 6 1.35 5.17 36.52
N MET A 7 0.12 4.68 36.66
CA MET A 7 -1.07 5.41 36.26
C MET A 7 -1.28 6.70 37.04
N GLN A 8 -0.95 6.68 38.34
CA GLN A 8 -1.00 7.88 39.19
C GLN A 8 0.01 8.92 38.74
N GLN A 9 1.23 8.49 38.40
CA GLN A 9 2.28 9.38 37.87
C GLN A 9 1.88 9.97 36.52
N LEU A 10 1.32 9.17 35.60
CA LEU A 10 0.80 9.66 34.33
C LEU A 10 -0.29 10.72 34.52
N ASN A 11 -1.25 10.45 35.41
CA ASN A 11 -2.33 11.40 35.69
C ASN A 11 -1.83 12.69 36.36
N ALA A 12 -0.81 12.60 37.20
CA ALA A 12 -0.21 13.76 37.85
C ALA A 12 0.67 14.62 36.93
N THR A 13 1.09 14.08 35.81
CA THR A 13 1.95 14.76 34.81
C THR A 13 1.20 15.04 33.50
N ILE A 14 1.18 14.08 32.59
CA ILE A 14 0.57 14.24 31.26
C ILE A 14 -0.94 14.46 31.37
N GLY A 15 -1.61 13.78 32.33
CA GLY A 15 -3.05 13.92 32.55
C GLY A 15 -3.50 15.30 33.05
N GLN A 16 -2.57 16.14 33.52
CA GLN A 16 -2.85 17.53 33.91
C GLN A 16 -2.69 18.53 32.75
N LEU A 17 -2.21 18.10 31.60
CA LEU A 17 -2.11 18.98 30.45
C LEU A 17 -3.50 19.44 30.00
N PRO A 18 -3.70 20.74 29.76
CA PRO A 18 -4.98 21.24 29.28
C PRO A 18 -5.29 20.64 27.92
N LEU A 19 -6.38 19.88 27.84
CA LEU A 19 -6.89 19.39 26.57
C LEU A 19 -7.62 20.56 25.87
N ASN A 20 -7.16 20.94 24.71
CA ASN A 20 -7.90 21.81 23.84
C ASN A 20 -9.10 21.02 23.27
N GLN A 21 -10.28 21.24 23.82
CA GLN A 21 -11.53 20.59 23.39
C GLN A 21 -12.17 21.29 22.20
N THR A 22 -11.47 22.21 21.53
CA THR A 22 -11.98 22.82 20.31
C THR A 22 -12.14 21.71 19.27
N GLU A 23 -13.37 21.41 18.90
CA GLU A 23 -13.63 20.54 17.75
C GLU A 23 -13.03 21.18 16.51
N ILE A 24 -11.99 20.55 15.99
CA ILE A 24 -11.46 20.93 14.69
C ILE A 24 -12.40 20.30 13.65
N PRO A 25 -13.16 21.09 12.89
CA PRO A 25 -14.06 20.54 11.90
C PRO A 25 -13.27 19.70 10.89
N SER A 26 -13.69 18.46 10.70
CA SER A 26 -13.13 17.61 9.66
C SER A 26 -13.52 18.18 8.29
N VAL A 27 -12.56 18.76 7.61
CA VAL A 27 -12.77 19.24 6.23
C VAL A 27 -12.43 18.10 5.28
N ILE A 28 -13.46 17.56 4.63
CA ILE A 28 -13.27 16.59 3.55
C ILE A 28 -13.04 17.41 2.27
N HIS A 29 -11.81 17.32 1.75
CA HIS A 29 -11.50 17.89 0.45
C HIS A 29 -11.93 16.89 -0.65
N PRO A 30 -12.86 17.27 -1.54
CA PRO A 30 -13.23 16.40 -2.65
C PRO A 30 -12.02 16.18 -3.57
N VAL A 31 -11.81 14.94 -3.99
CA VAL A 31 -10.82 14.62 -5.03
C VAL A 31 -11.35 15.13 -6.36
N THR A 32 -10.60 15.99 -7.02
CA THR A 32 -10.92 16.42 -8.38
C THR A 32 -10.04 15.63 -9.34
N PRO A 33 -10.64 14.77 -10.19
CA PRO A 33 -9.87 14.02 -11.18
C PRO A 33 -9.10 14.96 -12.10
N ALA A 34 -7.87 14.60 -12.44
CA ALA A 34 -7.12 15.31 -13.46
C ALA A 34 -7.79 15.16 -14.85
N ALA A 35 -7.61 16.16 -15.71
CA ALA A 35 -8.24 16.18 -17.03
C ALA A 35 -7.75 15.04 -17.94
N GLU A 36 -6.48 14.65 -17.78
CA GLU A 36 -5.83 13.61 -18.57
C GLU A 36 -5.37 12.48 -17.68
N LYS A 37 -5.21 11.29 -18.25
CA LYS A 37 -4.72 10.11 -17.55
C LYS A 37 -3.21 9.93 -17.66
N LYS A 38 -2.57 10.54 -18.67
CA LYS A 38 -1.15 10.31 -18.99
C LYS A 38 -0.40 11.61 -19.08
N TYR A 39 0.61 11.78 -18.24
CA TYR A 39 1.47 12.94 -18.18
C TYR A 39 2.92 12.54 -18.47
N ARG A 40 3.58 13.27 -19.38
CA ARG A 40 4.99 13.11 -19.74
C ARG A 40 5.64 14.48 -19.64
N ILE A 41 6.47 14.69 -18.63
CA ILE A 41 7.10 15.97 -18.31
C ILE A 41 8.59 15.83 -18.52
N ASN A 42 9.16 16.66 -19.39
CA ASN A 42 10.60 16.78 -19.53
C ASN A 42 11.07 17.97 -18.69
N ASN A 43 11.66 17.68 -17.54
CA ASN A 43 12.15 18.67 -16.57
C ASN A 43 13.66 18.90 -16.71
N ASP A 44 14.42 17.90 -17.19
CA ASP A 44 15.84 17.99 -17.47
C ASP A 44 16.15 17.39 -18.84
N VAL A 45 16.63 18.24 -19.76
CA VAL A 45 17.00 17.81 -21.12
C VAL A 45 18.13 16.78 -21.10
N ASN A 46 19.02 16.87 -20.11
CA ASN A 46 20.17 15.97 -19.93
C ASN A 46 19.85 14.81 -18.95
N GLY A 47 18.62 14.75 -18.45
CA GLY A 47 18.19 13.69 -17.56
C GLY A 47 18.37 12.30 -18.16
N VAL A 48 18.99 11.40 -17.41
CA VAL A 48 19.26 10.01 -17.84
C VAL A 48 18.26 9.02 -17.22
N GLN A 49 17.48 9.46 -16.22
CA GLN A 49 16.47 8.67 -15.54
C GLN A 49 15.12 9.40 -15.54
N GLY A 50 14.05 8.64 -15.55
CA GLY A 50 12.69 9.13 -15.40
C GLY A 50 12.03 8.56 -14.14
N ALA A 51 11.40 9.44 -13.37
CA ALA A 51 10.54 9.05 -12.26
C ALA A 51 9.15 8.66 -12.80
N ILE A 52 8.71 7.44 -12.52
CA ILE A 52 7.44 6.88 -12.98
C ILE A 52 6.52 6.74 -11.78
N ARG A 53 5.29 7.26 -11.88
CA ARG A 53 4.20 7.05 -10.93
C ARG A 53 2.95 6.61 -11.69
N ILE A 54 2.39 5.46 -11.31
CA ILE A 54 1.13 4.94 -11.85
C ILE A 54 0.21 4.79 -10.67
N ALA A 55 -0.88 5.54 -10.63
CA ALA A 55 -1.73 5.61 -9.44
C ALA A 55 -3.22 5.69 -9.77
N ARG A 56 -4.03 5.18 -8.86
CA ARG A 56 -5.49 5.35 -8.87
C ARG A 56 -6.00 5.72 -7.49
N GLU A 57 -7.18 6.29 -7.43
CA GLU A 57 -7.91 6.41 -6.17
C GLU A 57 -8.31 5.02 -5.66
N PHE A 58 -8.22 4.84 -4.34
CA PHE A 58 -8.58 3.60 -3.69
C PHE A 58 -9.36 3.89 -2.39
N PRO A 59 -10.33 3.05 -2.00
CA PRO A 59 -11.09 3.22 -0.77
C PRO A 59 -10.20 3.21 0.49
N ASN A 60 -10.67 3.87 1.55
CA ASN A 60 -9.97 3.89 2.82
C ASN A 60 -10.08 2.55 3.59
N ARG A 61 -9.47 2.48 4.76
CA ARG A 61 -9.36 1.27 5.59
C ARG A 61 -10.68 0.67 6.07
N HIS A 62 -11.78 1.42 6.01
CA HIS A 62 -13.10 0.93 6.40
C HIS A 62 -13.81 0.14 5.29
N HIS A 63 -13.26 0.16 4.07
CA HIS A 63 -13.84 -0.60 2.96
C HIS A 63 -13.54 -2.10 3.14
N PRO A 64 -14.53 -3.00 2.90
CA PRO A 64 -14.35 -4.45 3.09
C PRO A 64 -13.22 -5.07 2.25
N ASP A 65 -12.95 -4.53 1.07
CA ASP A 65 -11.89 -5.03 0.19
C ASP A 65 -10.49 -4.52 0.60
N PHE A 66 -10.39 -3.60 1.56
CA PHE A 66 -9.11 -2.99 1.89
C PHE A 66 -8.06 -4.02 2.34
N GLN A 67 -8.42 -4.89 3.29
CA GLN A 67 -7.52 -5.92 3.80
C GLN A 67 -7.17 -6.99 2.74
N PRO A 68 -8.15 -7.55 1.97
CA PRO A 68 -7.83 -8.47 0.88
C PRO A 68 -6.93 -7.84 -0.21
N VAL A 69 -7.14 -6.57 -0.55
CA VAL A 69 -6.30 -5.87 -1.53
C VAL A 69 -4.88 -5.63 -1.01
N GLN A 70 -4.64 -5.54 0.29
CA GLN A 70 -3.26 -5.53 0.82
C GLN A 70 -2.49 -6.81 0.46
N VAL A 71 -3.15 -7.96 0.42
CA VAL A 71 -2.52 -9.22 -0.02
C VAL A 71 -2.23 -9.18 -1.52
N LEU A 72 -3.19 -8.75 -2.34
CA LEU A 72 -2.99 -8.54 -3.77
C LEU A 72 -1.85 -7.53 -4.05
N ASN A 73 -1.82 -6.40 -3.33
CA ASN A 73 -0.77 -5.41 -3.47
C ASN A 73 0.62 -5.99 -3.12
N SER A 74 0.71 -6.80 -2.06
CA SER A 74 1.97 -7.45 -1.68
C SER A 74 2.47 -8.39 -2.78
N LEU A 75 1.59 -9.21 -3.35
CA LEU A 75 1.89 -10.09 -4.46
C LEU A 75 2.33 -9.30 -5.71
N PHE A 76 1.62 -8.22 -6.03
CA PHE A 76 1.87 -7.40 -7.21
C PHE A 76 3.22 -6.66 -7.14
N GLY A 77 3.46 -5.89 -6.05
CA GLY A 77 4.66 -5.05 -5.95
C GLY A 77 5.04 -4.63 -4.52
N GLY A 78 4.50 -5.30 -3.49
CA GLY A 78 4.64 -4.87 -2.10
C GLY A 78 5.88 -5.36 -1.36
N PHE A 79 6.69 -6.23 -1.96
CA PHE A 79 7.93 -6.74 -1.36
C PHE A 79 8.95 -7.16 -2.42
N PHE A 80 10.15 -7.55 -1.99
CA PHE A 80 11.25 -7.87 -2.88
C PHE A 80 10.98 -9.06 -3.82
N GLY A 81 10.27 -10.09 -3.37
CA GLY A 81 9.87 -11.26 -4.18
C GLY A 81 8.53 -11.08 -4.90
N SER A 82 8.04 -9.87 -5.09
CA SER A 82 6.80 -9.57 -5.80
C SER A 82 6.97 -9.64 -7.31
N ARG A 83 5.85 -9.77 -8.06
CA ARG A 83 5.88 -9.89 -9.52
C ARG A 83 6.58 -8.72 -10.21
N LEU A 84 6.26 -7.48 -9.83
CA LEU A 84 6.92 -6.30 -10.42
C LEU A 84 8.44 -6.32 -10.19
N MET A 85 8.89 -6.73 -9.00
CA MET A 85 10.32 -6.82 -8.70
C MET A 85 11.00 -7.92 -9.51
N SER A 86 10.42 -9.10 -9.58
CA SER A 86 10.98 -10.23 -10.35
C SER A 86 11.04 -9.91 -11.83
N ASN A 87 9.96 -9.42 -12.44
CA ASN A 87 9.91 -9.12 -13.86
C ASN A 87 10.80 -7.91 -14.24
N ILE A 88 10.53 -6.76 -13.62
CA ILE A 88 11.05 -5.48 -14.11
C ILE A 88 12.48 -5.21 -13.63
N ARG A 89 12.78 -5.59 -12.37
CA ARG A 89 14.12 -5.42 -11.81
C ARG A 89 15.04 -6.59 -12.13
N GLU A 90 14.62 -7.84 -11.84
CA GLU A 90 15.52 -8.99 -11.92
C GLU A 90 15.66 -9.51 -13.33
N ASP A 91 14.56 -9.74 -14.06
CA ASP A 91 14.61 -10.31 -15.41
C ASP A 91 14.99 -9.28 -16.46
N LYS A 92 14.43 -8.07 -16.42
CA LYS A 92 14.63 -7.03 -17.44
C LYS A 92 15.70 -6.02 -17.09
N GLY A 93 16.01 -5.82 -15.81
CA GLY A 93 17.01 -4.85 -15.38
C GLY A 93 16.67 -3.38 -15.69
N TYR A 94 15.40 -3.04 -15.85
CA TYR A 94 14.97 -1.68 -16.22
C TYR A 94 15.08 -0.69 -15.07
N THR A 95 15.04 -1.15 -13.84
CA THR A 95 15.08 -0.34 -12.62
C THR A 95 15.93 -0.98 -11.52
N TYR A 96 16.40 -0.16 -10.59
CA TYR A 96 16.98 -0.66 -9.33
C TYR A 96 15.92 -1.18 -8.35
N GLY A 97 14.70 -0.67 -8.45
CA GLY A 97 13.57 -1.13 -7.63
C GLY A 97 12.25 -0.51 -8.05
N ILE A 98 11.20 -1.31 -7.96
CA ILE A 98 9.83 -0.93 -8.25
C ILE A 98 8.93 -1.41 -7.12
N HIS A 99 8.04 -0.55 -6.66
CA HIS A 99 7.19 -0.86 -5.53
C HIS A 99 5.73 -0.46 -5.79
N SER A 100 4.82 -1.30 -5.32
CA SER A 100 3.39 -0.99 -5.24
C SER A 100 2.96 -0.85 -3.78
N TYR A 101 2.21 0.19 -3.46
CA TYR A 101 1.73 0.44 -2.10
C TYR A 101 0.43 1.24 -2.10
N ILE A 102 -0.30 1.13 -1.00
CA ILE A 102 -1.51 1.89 -0.77
C ILE A 102 -1.20 3.03 0.21
N LEU A 103 -1.28 4.26 -0.28
CA LEU A 103 -1.21 5.47 0.53
C LEU A 103 -2.52 5.64 1.29
N ASN A 104 -2.44 5.46 2.60
CA ASN A 104 -3.62 5.51 3.45
C ASN A 104 -3.84 6.91 4.03
N HIS A 105 -4.99 7.47 3.75
CA HIS A 105 -5.51 8.67 4.39
C HIS A 105 -6.86 8.37 5.06
N ILE A 106 -7.28 9.25 5.99
CA ILE A 106 -8.52 9.04 6.76
C ILE A 106 -9.75 9.03 5.84
N ALA A 107 -9.82 9.94 4.87
CA ALA A 107 -10.98 10.07 3.99
C ALA A 107 -10.90 9.17 2.76
N THR A 108 -9.75 9.13 2.09
CA THR A 108 -9.51 8.36 0.87
C THR A 108 -8.13 7.73 0.92
N SER A 109 -7.85 6.81 0.01
CA SER A 109 -6.53 6.23 -0.20
C SER A 109 -6.16 6.31 -1.68
N ALA A 110 -4.89 6.10 -1.99
CA ALA A 110 -4.45 5.93 -3.36
C ALA A 110 -3.61 4.66 -3.47
N TRP A 111 -3.84 3.89 -4.52
CA TRP A 111 -2.97 2.76 -4.86
C TRP A 111 -1.96 3.25 -5.90
N MET A 112 -0.67 3.08 -5.60
CA MET A 112 0.41 3.63 -6.42
C MET A 112 1.50 2.61 -6.70
N VAL A 113 1.95 2.57 -7.96
CA VAL A 113 3.23 1.98 -8.36
C VAL A 113 4.24 3.11 -8.54
N SER A 114 5.43 2.93 -7.97
CA SER A 114 6.50 3.91 -7.97
C SER A 114 7.82 3.27 -8.33
N THR A 115 8.50 3.85 -9.31
CA THR A 115 9.86 3.46 -9.72
C THR A 115 10.60 4.62 -10.37
N GLU A 116 11.90 4.42 -10.55
CA GLU A 116 12.77 5.22 -11.39
C GLU A 116 13.47 4.29 -12.38
N ALA A 117 13.47 4.62 -13.66
CA ALA A 117 14.04 3.81 -14.71
C ALA A 117 14.87 4.66 -15.66
N GLY A 118 15.75 4.04 -16.44
CA GLY A 118 16.45 4.73 -17.53
C GLY A 118 15.45 5.43 -18.46
N LYS A 119 15.78 6.62 -18.93
CA LYS A 119 14.90 7.42 -19.81
C LYS A 119 14.42 6.64 -21.04
N ASP A 120 15.28 5.83 -21.60
CA ASP A 120 15.05 4.99 -22.79
C ASP A 120 14.13 3.80 -22.53
N VAL A 121 13.97 3.37 -21.28
CA VAL A 121 13.13 2.21 -20.89
C VAL A 121 11.90 2.58 -20.07
N CYS A 122 11.62 3.87 -19.84
CA CYS A 122 10.45 4.29 -19.06
C CYS A 122 9.13 3.72 -19.62
N GLU A 123 8.89 3.85 -20.92
CA GLU A 123 7.66 3.34 -21.54
C GLU A 123 7.60 1.81 -21.54
N ALA A 124 8.74 1.14 -21.70
CA ALA A 124 8.83 -0.31 -21.58
C ALA A 124 8.52 -0.77 -20.14
N THR A 125 9.01 -0.04 -19.14
CA THR A 125 8.71 -0.29 -17.72
C THR A 125 7.20 -0.17 -17.44
N ILE A 126 6.55 0.89 -17.92
CA ILE A 126 5.10 1.09 -17.77
C ILE A 126 4.32 -0.05 -18.43
N LYS A 127 4.73 -0.45 -19.63
CA LYS A 127 4.10 -1.58 -20.35
C LYS A 127 4.15 -2.86 -19.50
N GLU A 128 5.31 -3.16 -18.90
CA GLU A 128 5.45 -4.35 -18.06
C GLU A 128 4.59 -4.28 -16.79
N VAL A 129 4.43 -3.10 -16.19
CA VAL A 129 3.50 -2.94 -15.06
C VAL A 129 2.07 -3.32 -15.48
N TYR A 130 1.62 -2.90 -16.67
CA TYR A 130 0.29 -3.25 -17.17
C TYR A 130 0.17 -4.72 -17.60
N ASN A 131 1.23 -5.34 -18.11
CA ASN A 131 1.27 -6.77 -18.41
C ASN A 131 1.05 -7.59 -17.13
N GLU A 132 1.74 -7.25 -16.02
CA GLU A 132 1.54 -7.92 -14.73
C GLU A 132 0.13 -7.71 -14.16
N MET A 133 -0.48 -6.53 -14.38
CA MET A 133 -1.88 -6.31 -14.02
C MET A 133 -2.82 -7.19 -14.86
N GLU A 134 -2.52 -7.38 -16.14
CA GLU A 134 -3.29 -8.22 -17.05
C GLU A 134 -3.20 -9.70 -16.65
N ASP A 135 -2.01 -10.18 -16.37
CA ASP A 135 -1.77 -11.56 -15.93
C ASP A 135 -2.52 -11.87 -14.63
N LEU A 136 -2.50 -10.95 -13.66
CA LEU A 136 -3.24 -11.10 -12.41
C LEU A 136 -4.77 -11.12 -12.59
N ARG A 137 -5.28 -10.48 -13.64
CA ARG A 137 -6.73 -10.52 -13.96
C ARG A 137 -7.11 -11.80 -14.70
N ASN A 138 -6.26 -12.25 -15.60
CA ASN A 138 -6.58 -13.33 -16.53
C ASN A 138 -6.25 -14.71 -15.95
N GLU A 139 -5.22 -14.82 -15.14
CA GLU A 139 -4.73 -16.08 -14.61
C GLU A 139 -4.82 -16.17 -13.09
N PRO A 140 -5.30 -17.29 -12.56
CA PRO A 140 -5.27 -17.50 -11.11
C PRO A 140 -3.82 -17.60 -10.63
N VAL A 141 -3.54 -16.97 -9.50
CA VAL A 141 -2.21 -17.02 -8.86
C VAL A 141 -1.88 -18.45 -8.44
N ASP A 142 -0.65 -18.87 -8.71
CA ASP A 142 -0.15 -20.17 -8.29
C ASP A 142 -0.20 -20.35 -6.77
N ALA A 143 -0.45 -21.58 -6.33
CA ALA A 143 -0.60 -21.88 -4.91
C ALA A 143 0.69 -21.66 -4.10
N GLU A 144 1.86 -21.93 -4.68
CA GLU A 144 3.16 -21.75 -4.03
C GLU A 144 3.48 -20.25 -3.93
N GLU A 145 3.21 -19.47 -4.98
CA GLU A 145 3.37 -18.00 -5.00
C GLU A 145 2.47 -17.35 -3.93
N LEU A 146 1.19 -17.72 -3.90
CA LEU A 146 0.27 -17.19 -2.89
C LEU A 146 0.70 -17.56 -1.47
N GLN A 147 1.20 -18.78 -1.26
CA GLN A 147 1.70 -19.22 0.05
C GLN A 147 2.95 -18.44 0.47
N LEU A 148 3.85 -18.13 -0.47
CA LEU A 148 5.03 -17.29 -0.21
C LEU A 148 4.60 -15.88 0.29
N VAL A 149 3.65 -15.25 -0.38
CA VAL A 149 3.10 -13.93 0.01
C VAL A 149 2.46 -13.99 1.39
N LYS A 150 1.66 -15.02 1.68
CA LYS A 150 1.06 -15.22 3.01
C LYS A 150 2.12 -15.34 4.10
N ASN A 151 3.15 -16.14 3.86
CA ASN A 151 4.25 -16.33 4.81
C ASN A 151 5.01 -15.02 5.05
N TYR A 152 5.29 -14.25 3.99
CA TYR A 152 5.90 -12.92 4.10
C TYR A 152 5.06 -11.98 4.97
N LEU A 153 3.76 -11.87 4.68
CA LEU A 153 2.85 -10.99 5.42
C LEU A 153 2.69 -11.39 6.89
N ILE A 154 2.57 -12.69 7.18
CA ILE A 154 2.53 -13.18 8.58
C ILE A 154 3.85 -12.88 9.29
N GLY A 155 4.99 -13.07 8.62
CA GLY A 155 6.30 -12.70 9.15
C GLY A 155 6.41 -11.21 9.49
N THR A 156 5.89 -10.34 8.62
CA THR A 156 5.81 -8.89 8.85
C THR A 156 4.94 -8.56 10.06
N VAL A 157 3.76 -9.20 10.18
CA VAL A 157 2.86 -9.02 11.33
C VAL A 157 3.55 -9.44 12.64
N LEU A 158 4.32 -10.52 12.64
CA LEU A 158 5.08 -10.96 13.82
C LEU A 158 6.17 -9.95 14.19
N GLY A 159 6.90 -9.41 13.21
CA GLY A 159 7.89 -8.36 13.43
C GLY A 159 7.26 -7.07 14.00
N ASP A 160 6.08 -6.71 13.53
CA ASP A 160 5.32 -5.56 14.05
C ASP A 160 4.80 -5.75 15.49
N LEU A 161 4.83 -6.95 16.03
CA LEU A 161 4.48 -7.27 17.41
C LEU A 161 5.71 -7.46 18.30
N ASP A 162 6.91 -7.28 17.76
CA ASP A 162 8.15 -7.43 18.50
C ASP A 162 8.44 -6.16 19.32
N GLY A 163 8.10 -6.26 20.60
CA GLY A 163 8.37 -5.23 21.59
C GLY A 163 7.26 -4.16 21.76
N PRO A 164 7.32 -3.45 22.91
CA PRO A 164 6.23 -2.56 23.34
C PRO A 164 6.04 -1.35 22.43
N PHE A 165 7.09 -0.84 21.81
CA PHE A 165 7.00 0.33 20.92
C PHE A 165 6.28 0.02 19.61
N HIS A 166 6.51 -1.15 19.04
CA HIS A 166 5.80 -1.62 17.85
C HIS A 166 4.31 -1.85 18.16
N ILE A 167 4.01 -2.50 19.27
CA ILE A 167 2.63 -2.73 19.73
C ILE A 167 1.90 -1.40 19.95
N ILE A 168 2.52 -0.43 20.65
CA ILE A 168 1.93 0.90 20.85
C ILE A 168 1.73 1.64 19.53
N GLY A 169 2.71 1.55 18.61
CA GLY A 169 2.61 2.13 17.27
C GLY A 169 1.40 1.59 16.50
N ARG A 170 1.19 0.29 16.55
CA ARG A 170 0.03 -0.37 15.93
C ARG A 170 -1.30 0.07 16.58
N TRP A 171 -1.37 0.07 17.92
CA TRP A 171 -2.54 0.55 18.65
C TRP A 171 -2.88 2.01 18.32
N LYS A 172 -1.89 2.88 18.36
CA LYS A 172 -2.06 4.28 17.96
C LYS A 172 -2.66 4.40 16.57
N ASN A 173 -2.18 3.60 15.61
CA ASN A 173 -2.64 3.63 14.24
C ASN A 173 -4.11 3.17 14.12
N LEU A 174 -4.52 2.14 14.87
CA LEU A 174 -5.92 1.70 14.93
C LEU A 174 -6.81 2.83 15.48
N ILE A 175 -6.47 3.39 16.64
CA ILE A 175 -7.24 4.45 17.30
C ILE A 175 -7.40 5.68 16.39
N LEU A 176 -6.31 6.14 15.77
CA LEU A 176 -6.33 7.31 14.88
C LEU A 176 -7.20 7.11 13.62
N ASN A 177 -7.42 5.87 13.21
CA ASN A 177 -8.28 5.53 12.09
C ASN A 177 -9.69 5.09 12.53
N GLY A 178 -10.05 5.20 13.82
CA GLY A 178 -11.35 4.76 14.34
C GLY A 178 -11.56 3.24 14.23
N LEU A 179 -10.48 2.46 14.33
CA LEU A 179 -10.46 1.00 14.25
C LEU A 179 -10.12 0.41 15.60
N ASP A 180 -10.49 -0.86 15.79
CA ASP A 180 -10.26 -1.62 17.01
C ASP A 180 -9.38 -2.87 16.77
N GLU A 181 -9.24 -3.70 17.81
CA GLU A 181 -8.47 -4.94 17.73
C GLU A 181 -9.07 -5.98 16.77
N ASN A 182 -10.40 -5.94 16.54
CA ASN A 182 -11.03 -6.86 15.61
C ASN A 182 -10.54 -6.63 14.19
N TYR A 183 -10.24 -5.37 13.83
CA TYR A 183 -9.62 -5.05 12.55
C TYR A 183 -8.27 -5.76 12.39
N PHE A 184 -7.46 -5.80 13.44
CA PHE A 184 -6.18 -6.52 13.41
C PHE A 184 -6.38 -8.03 13.23
N TYR A 185 -7.25 -8.65 14.03
CA TYR A 185 -7.52 -10.08 13.90
C TYR A 185 -8.12 -10.44 12.54
N SER A 186 -9.04 -9.63 12.03
CA SER A 186 -9.61 -9.78 10.70
C SER A 186 -8.54 -9.69 9.59
N SER A 187 -7.55 -8.81 9.74
CA SER A 187 -6.45 -8.71 8.76
C SER A 187 -5.60 -9.99 8.73
N VAL A 188 -5.28 -10.55 9.90
CA VAL A 188 -4.53 -11.82 10.01
C VAL A 188 -5.34 -12.98 9.42
N ASP A 189 -6.64 -13.03 9.71
CA ASP A 189 -7.55 -14.04 9.18
C ASP A 189 -7.64 -13.96 7.65
N THR A 190 -7.77 -12.76 7.10
CA THR A 190 -7.77 -12.50 5.66
C THR A 190 -6.48 -13.04 5.01
N ILE A 191 -5.32 -12.72 5.56
CA ILE A 191 -4.03 -13.20 5.02
C ILE A 191 -4.00 -14.73 4.99
N LYS A 192 -4.46 -15.40 6.04
CA LYS A 192 -4.44 -16.87 6.14
C LYS A 192 -5.36 -17.55 5.13
N HIS A 193 -6.55 -17.00 4.93
CA HIS A 193 -7.64 -17.71 4.24
C HIS A 193 -7.93 -17.22 2.82
N ILE A 194 -7.39 -16.07 2.39
CA ILE A 194 -7.60 -15.58 1.03
C ILE A 194 -7.17 -16.63 0.00
N SER A 195 -8.01 -16.83 -1.02
CA SER A 195 -7.77 -17.80 -2.10
C SER A 195 -7.26 -17.11 -3.37
N SER A 196 -6.63 -17.89 -4.25
CA SER A 196 -6.20 -17.45 -5.58
C SER A 196 -7.35 -16.86 -6.39
N LYS A 197 -8.55 -17.45 -6.31
CA LYS A 197 -9.75 -16.95 -6.95
C LYS A 197 -10.16 -15.56 -6.44
N GLN A 198 -10.12 -15.35 -5.12
CA GLN A 198 -10.41 -14.02 -4.54
C GLN A 198 -9.38 -12.97 -4.95
N ILE A 199 -8.10 -13.34 -5.05
CA ILE A 199 -7.04 -12.46 -5.59
C ILE A 199 -7.37 -12.06 -7.02
N GLN A 200 -7.76 -13.00 -7.88
CA GLN A 200 -8.13 -12.73 -9.26
C GLN A 200 -9.39 -11.85 -9.38
N GLU A 201 -10.42 -12.09 -8.55
CA GLU A 201 -11.62 -11.25 -8.48
C GLU A 201 -11.28 -9.80 -8.09
N LEU A 202 -10.38 -9.62 -7.13
CA LEU A 202 -9.89 -8.29 -6.72
C LEU A 202 -9.02 -7.64 -7.79
N ALA A 203 -8.18 -8.40 -8.49
CA ALA A 203 -7.40 -7.90 -9.62
C ALA A 203 -8.33 -7.42 -10.73
N ASN A 204 -9.36 -8.19 -11.09
CA ASN A 204 -10.37 -7.78 -12.05
C ASN A 204 -11.13 -6.52 -11.63
N LYS A 205 -11.36 -6.31 -10.34
CA LYS A 205 -12.05 -5.13 -9.83
C LYS A 205 -11.16 -3.88 -9.76
N TYR A 206 -9.87 -4.05 -9.44
CA TYR A 206 -9.03 -2.91 -9.06
C TYR A 206 -7.81 -2.67 -9.96
N LEU A 207 -7.40 -3.61 -10.81
CA LEU A 207 -6.25 -3.46 -11.68
C LEU A 207 -6.67 -3.22 -13.15
N GLN A 208 -7.73 -2.44 -13.37
CA GLN A 208 -8.12 -2.02 -14.70
C GLN A 208 -7.25 -0.85 -15.17
N PRO A 209 -6.56 -0.95 -16.32
CA PRO A 209 -5.62 0.07 -16.80
C PRO A 209 -6.24 1.46 -16.95
N GLU A 210 -7.51 1.53 -17.36
CA GLU A 210 -8.25 2.77 -17.55
C GLU A 210 -8.51 3.57 -16.26
N ASP A 211 -8.39 2.93 -15.10
CA ASP A 211 -8.56 3.58 -13.81
C ASP A 211 -7.30 4.34 -13.36
N PHE A 212 -6.14 3.99 -13.91
CA PHE A 212 -4.87 4.54 -13.47
C PHE A 212 -4.48 5.83 -14.20
N TYR A 213 -3.82 6.70 -13.47
CA TYR A 213 -3.11 7.87 -13.95
C TYR A 213 -1.63 7.55 -14.05
N GLU A 214 -0.98 7.98 -15.12
CA GLU A 214 0.45 7.81 -15.35
C GLU A 214 1.16 9.16 -15.33
N LEU A 215 2.22 9.28 -14.56
CA LEU A 215 3.12 10.41 -14.56
C LEU A 215 4.55 9.94 -14.78
N VAL A 216 5.18 10.47 -15.81
CA VAL A 216 6.64 10.32 -16.06
C VAL A 216 7.28 11.69 -16.06
N VAL A 217 8.30 11.84 -15.26
CA VAL A 217 9.11 13.07 -15.19
C VAL A 217 10.57 12.69 -15.47
N VAL A 218 11.15 13.28 -16.51
CA VAL A 218 12.55 13.08 -16.94
C VAL A 218 13.31 14.38 -16.81
#